data_06ae6188b0a5b51d48032f71e0b97e21
#
_entry.id   06ae6188b0a5b51d48032f71e0b97e21
#
_cell.length_a   1.000
_cell.length_b   1.000
_cell.length_c   1.000
_cell.angle_alpha   90.00
_cell.angle_beta   90.00
_cell.angle_gamma   90.00
#
_symmetry.space_group_name_H-M   'P 1'
#
loop_
_entity.id
_entity.type
_entity.pdbx_description
1 polymer ?
#
loop_
_entity_poly.entity_id
_entity_poly.type
_entity_poly.pdbx_seq_one_letter_code
_entity_poly.pdbx_strand_id
1 'polypeptide(L)'
;MENNFEKSEVQHFISYLEGIINRMASNSANCKNWLLAIIAGCLAVQPSVQAVVDKIWLTYPIVGLFCLLDSYYLGCEKYFRDVMGDFVKKVRMNDGQYVSSLYKFEKRTVGDDVESVIRGFFSIATWPFYGTIIALVVLVDRGVIRL
;
A
#
# COMPACT_ATOMS: atom_id res chain seq x y z
N MET A 1 21.55 17.36 -31.79
CA MET A 1 22.11 16.55 -30.66
C MET A 1 21.32 16.73 -29.35
N GLU A 2 20.67 17.87 -29.12
CA GLU A 2 19.82 18.12 -27.91
C GLU A 2 18.70 17.11 -27.70
N ASN A 3 18.05 16.70 -28.78
CA ASN A 3 16.82 15.88 -28.71
C ASN A 3 17.02 14.44 -28.21
N ASN A 4 18.23 13.88 -28.23
CA ASN A 4 18.49 12.52 -27.77
C ASN A 4 18.84 12.44 -26.26
N PHE A 5 19.47 13.49 -25.72
CA PHE A 5 19.85 13.55 -24.33
C PHE A 5 18.62 13.79 -23.43
N GLU A 6 17.78 14.76 -23.84
CA GLU A 6 16.50 15.04 -23.17
C GLU A 6 15.57 13.81 -23.16
N LYS A 7 15.52 13.07 -24.27
CA LYS A 7 14.70 11.86 -24.37
C LYS A 7 15.19 10.72 -23.48
N SER A 8 16.50 10.59 -23.32
CA SER A 8 17.11 9.62 -22.42
C SER A 8 16.82 9.96 -20.94
N GLU A 9 16.96 11.22 -20.54
CA GLU A 9 16.68 11.66 -19.16
C GLU A 9 15.20 11.49 -18.79
N VAL A 10 14.30 11.80 -19.70
CA VAL A 10 12.86 11.58 -19.52
C VAL A 10 12.57 10.09 -19.28
N GLN A 11 13.16 9.21 -20.09
CA GLN A 11 12.98 7.77 -19.92
C GLN A 11 13.55 7.27 -18.60
N HIS A 12 14.73 7.74 -18.21
CA HIS A 12 15.34 7.41 -16.92
C HIS A 12 14.47 7.85 -15.74
N PHE A 13 13.89 9.05 -15.81
CA PHE A 13 13.02 9.53 -14.74
C PHE A 13 11.71 8.76 -14.65
N ILE A 14 11.09 8.39 -15.78
CA ILE A 14 9.91 7.54 -15.80
C ILE A 14 10.24 6.17 -15.18
N SER A 15 11.33 5.53 -15.61
CA SER A 15 11.75 4.22 -15.05
C SER A 15 12.05 4.31 -13.56
N TYR A 16 12.60 5.42 -13.09
CA TYR A 16 12.82 5.67 -11.65
C TYR A 16 11.49 5.73 -10.89
N LEU A 17 10.50 6.46 -11.40
CA LEU A 17 9.17 6.55 -10.79
C LEU A 17 8.44 5.19 -10.81
N GLU A 18 8.52 4.45 -11.92
CA GLU A 18 7.98 3.08 -12.01
C GLU A 18 8.62 2.15 -10.96
N GLY A 19 9.92 2.27 -10.76
CA GLY A 19 10.63 1.52 -9.72
C GLY A 19 10.11 1.81 -8.31
N ILE A 20 9.80 3.08 -8.00
CA ILE A 20 9.20 3.46 -6.71
C ILE A 20 7.78 2.90 -6.61
N ILE A 21 6.94 3.08 -7.62
CA ILE A 21 5.56 2.61 -7.66
C ILE A 21 5.51 1.09 -7.44
N ASN A 22 6.33 0.33 -8.17
CA ASN A 22 6.39 -1.12 -8.04
C ASN A 22 6.85 -1.57 -6.65
N ARG A 23 7.79 -0.86 -6.03
CA ARG A 23 8.22 -1.13 -4.65
C ARG A 23 7.09 -0.87 -3.65
N MET A 24 6.32 0.21 -3.81
CA MET A 24 5.19 0.50 -2.92
C MET A 24 4.08 -0.54 -3.08
N ALA A 25 3.74 -0.92 -4.32
CA ALA A 25 2.79 -1.98 -4.61
C ALA A 25 3.22 -3.33 -4.03
N SER A 26 4.50 -3.69 -4.16
CA SER A 26 5.07 -4.92 -3.58
C SER A 26 5.01 -4.91 -2.06
N ASN A 27 5.33 -3.78 -1.41
CA ASN A 27 5.24 -3.66 0.04
C ASN A 27 3.79 -3.81 0.53
N SER A 28 2.80 -3.22 -0.16
CA SER A 28 1.39 -3.42 0.12
C SER A 28 0.98 -4.89 0.03
N ALA A 29 1.39 -5.60 -1.03
CA ALA A 29 1.13 -7.03 -1.17
C ALA A 29 1.80 -7.84 -0.04
N ASN A 30 3.03 -7.49 0.33
CA ASN A 30 3.76 -8.15 1.41
C ASN A 30 3.08 -7.95 2.77
N CYS A 31 2.47 -6.81 3.06
CA CYS A 31 1.69 -6.60 4.29
C CYS A 31 0.56 -7.64 4.40
N LYS A 32 -0.17 -7.90 3.32
CA LYS A 32 -1.23 -8.90 3.28
C LYS A 32 -0.69 -10.32 3.47
N ASN A 33 0.40 -10.66 2.80
CA ASN A 33 1.04 -11.96 2.89
C ASN A 33 1.57 -12.23 4.32
N TRP A 34 2.24 -11.25 4.93
CA TRP A 34 2.74 -11.38 6.30
C TRP A 34 1.61 -11.51 7.31
N LEU A 35 0.52 -10.74 7.15
CA LEU A 35 -0.66 -10.87 8.02
C LEU A 35 -1.23 -12.29 7.96
N LEU A 36 -1.42 -12.85 6.75
CA LEU A 36 -1.92 -14.22 6.59
C LEU A 36 -0.97 -15.24 7.20
N ALA A 37 0.34 -15.09 7.02
CA ALA A 37 1.35 -15.97 7.60
C ALA A 37 1.33 -15.93 9.14
N ILE A 38 1.18 -14.75 9.74
CA ILE A 38 1.08 -14.58 11.20
C ILE A 38 -0.18 -15.25 11.72
N ILE A 39 -1.34 -15.01 11.09
CA ILE A 39 -2.61 -15.63 11.48
C ILE A 39 -2.50 -17.16 11.38
N ALA A 40 -2.02 -17.68 10.26
CA ALA A 40 -1.84 -19.12 10.07
C ALA A 40 -0.87 -19.73 11.09
N GLY A 41 0.25 -19.06 11.36
CA GLY A 41 1.21 -19.48 12.38
C GLY A 41 0.61 -19.49 13.78
N CYS A 42 -0.16 -18.48 14.15
CA CYS A 42 -0.87 -18.43 15.43
C CYS A 42 -1.87 -19.59 15.57
N LEU A 43 -2.59 -19.94 14.51
CA LEU A 43 -3.52 -21.07 14.52
C LEU A 43 -2.80 -22.40 14.66
N ALA A 44 -1.68 -22.58 13.96
CA ALA A 44 -0.92 -23.83 13.95
C ALA A 44 -0.28 -24.19 15.31
N VAL A 45 0.03 -23.19 16.12
CA VAL A 45 0.72 -23.38 17.42
C VAL A 45 -0.26 -23.62 18.57
N GLN A 46 -1.56 -23.39 18.39
CA GLN A 46 -2.52 -23.56 19.48
C GLN A 46 -2.83 -25.05 19.75
N PRO A 47 -2.80 -25.49 21.03
CA PRO A 47 -3.02 -26.89 21.39
C PRO A 47 -4.49 -27.31 21.26
N SER A 48 -5.42 -26.37 21.19
CA SER A 48 -6.86 -26.63 21.06
C SER A 48 -7.58 -25.46 20.46
N VAL A 49 -8.76 -25.72 19.90
CA VAL A 49 -9.67 -24.68 19.37
C VAL A 49 -10.04 -23.65 20.44
N GLN A 50 -10.27 -24.11 21.68
CA GLN A 50 -10.58 -23.21 22.79
C GLN A 50 -9.45 -22.22 23.06
N ALA A 51 -8.20 -22.66 23.01
CA ALA A 51 -7.04 -21.78 23.18
C ALA A 51 -6.92 -20.72 22.06
N VAL A 52 -7.42 -21.00 20.86
CA VAL A 52 -7.54 -20.02 19.77
C VAL A 52 -8.57 -18.97 20.12
N VAL A 53 -9.77 -19.39 20.52
CA VAL A 53 -10.88 -18.49 20.86
C VAL A 53 -10.50 -17.56 22.01
N ASP A 54 -9.88 -18.08 23.06
CA ASP A 54 -9.48 -17.29 24.25
C ASP A 54 -8.48 -16.16 23.92
N LYS A 55 -7.73 -16.29 22.82
CA LYS A 55 -6.68 -15.34 22.40
C LYS A 55 -7.02 -14.57 21.15
N ILE A 56 -8.20 -14.76 20.58
CA ILE A 56 -8.57 -14.19 19.28
C ILE A 56 -8.58 -12.66 19.29
N TRP A 57 -8.83 -12.04 20.44
CA TRP A 57 -8.80 -10.60 20.62
C TRP A 57 -7.45 -9.96 20.27
N LEU A 58 -6.33 -10.71 20.37
CA LEU A 58 -5.00 -10.24 19.95
C LEU A 58 -4.90 -10.04 18.45
N THR A 59 -5.77 -10.65 17.67
CA THR A 59 -5.79 -10.53 16.22
C THR A 59 -6.23 -9.12 15.77
N TYR A 60 -7.13 -8.48 16.51
CA TYR A 60 -7.65 -7.15 16.14
C TYR A 60 -6.55 -6.08 16.00
N PRO A 61 -5.65 -5.85 17.00
CA PRO A 61 -4.59 -4.87 16.86
C PRO A 61 -3.57 -5.24 15.77
N ILE A 62 -3.32 -6.53 15.57
CA ILE A 62 -2.43 -7.00 14.49
C ILE A 62 -3.03 -6.66 13.13
N VAL A 63 -4.29 -7.00 12.89
CA VAL A 63 -5.01 -6.67 11.65
C VAL A 63 -5.04 -5.15 11.45
N GLY A 64 -5.30 -4.37 12.50
CA GLY A 64 -5.31 -2.91 12.46
C GLY A 64 -3.96 -2.33 12.04
N LEU A 65 -2.86 -2.84 12.62
CA LEU A 65 -1.50 -2.39 12.28
C LEU A 65 -1.17 -2.66 10.81
N PHE A 66 -1.42 -3.89 10.34
CA PHE A 66 -1.16 -4.25 8.94
C PHE A 66 -2.06 -3.48 7.97
N CYS A 67 -3.31 -3.20 8.34
CA CYS A 67 -4.22 -2.37 7.56
C CYS A 67 -3.69 -0.93 7.41
N LEU A 68 -3.15 -0.35 8.47
CA LEU A 68 -2.54 0.99 8.42
C LEU A 68 -1.29 1.02 7.54
N LEU A 69 -0.39 0.03 7.68
CA LEU A 69 0.82 -0.08 6.86
C LEU A 69 0.48 -0.27 5.38
N ASP A 70 -0.45 -1.16 5.06
CA ASP A 70 -0.91 -1.39 3.69
C ASP A 70 -1.55 -0.13 3.10
N SER A 71 -2.39 0.56 3.86
CA SER A 71 -3.01 1.82 3.46
C SER A 71 -1.98 2.90 3.16
N TYR A 72 -0.92 2.98 3.97
CA TYR A 72 0.19 3.90 3.74
C TYR A 72 0.91 3.60 2.42
N TYR A 73 1.29 2.34 2.17
CA TYR A 73 1.97 1.96 0.94
C TYR A 73 1.10 2.19 -0.31
N LEU A 74 -0.18 1.84 -0.25
CA LEU A 74 -1.14 2.12 -1.33
C LEU A 74 -1.33 3.61 -1.58
N GLY A 75 -1.37 4.41 -0.52
CA GLY A 75 -1.44 5.87 -0.64
C GLY A 75 -0.20 6.45 -1.30
N CYS A 76 1.00 5.99 -0.90
CA CYS A 76 2.24 6.37 -1.54
C CYS A 76 2.29 5.95 -3.02
N GLU A 77 1.84 4.74 -3.34
CA GLU A 77 1.74 4.27 -4.73
C GLU A 77 0.88 5.22 -5.58
N LYS A 78 -0.31 5.56 -5.10
CA LYS A 78 -1.22 6.49 -5.80
C LYS A 78 -0.58 7.86 -5.99
N TYR A 79 0.06 8.39 -4.96
CA TYR A 79 0.76 9.67 -5.06
C TYR A 79 1.83 9.65 -6.16
N PHE A 80 2.69 8.63 -6.20
CA PHE A 80 3.72 8.55 -7.24
C PHE A 80 3.15 8.29 -8.64
N ARG A 81 2.01 7.62 -8.76
CA ARG A 81 1.27 7.50 -10.03
C ARG A 81 0.73 8.85 -10.50
N ASP A 82 0.22 9.67 -9.58
CA ASP A 82 -0.25 11.03 -9.90
C ASP A 82 0.92 11.90 -10.37
N VAL A 83 2.06 11.88 -9.64
CA VAL A 83 3.30 12.60 -10.03
C VAL A 83 3.77 12.17 -11.43
N MET A 84 3.80 10.87 -11.70
CA MET A 84 4.19 10.34 -13.01
C MET A 84 3.21 10.79 -14.10
N GLY A 85 1.91 10.75 -13.83
CA GLY A 85 0.87 11.18 -14.76
C GLY A 85 0.99 12.66 -15.13
N ASP A 86 1.24 13.51 -14.14
CA ASP A 86 1.42 14.96 -14.37
C ASP A 86 2.72 15.27 -15.11
N PHE A 87 3.80 14.55 -14.81
CA PHE A 87 5.05 14.66 -15.55
C PHE A 87 4.85 14.28 -17.03
N VAL A 88 4.22 13.13 -17.30
CA VAL A 88 3.95 12.68 -18.68
C VAL A 88 3.08 13.68 -19.45
N LYS A 89 2.08 14.30 -18.79
CA LYS A 89 1.27 15.38 -19.41
C LYS A 89 2.13 16.56 -19.82
N LYS A 90 3.02 17.05 -18.93
CA LYS A 90 3.93 18.18 -19.23
C LYS A 90 4.86 17.85 -20.40
N VAL A 91 5.43 16.66 -20.44
CA VAL A 91 6.27 16.21 -21.56
C VAL A 91 5.49 16.18 -22.88
N ARG A 92 4.26 15.68 -22.86
CA ARG A 92 3.40 15.62 -24.06
C ARG A 92 3.00 17.00 -24.58
N MET A 93 2.78 17.96 -23.68
CA MET A 93 2.46 19.35 -24.04
C MET A 93 3.68 20.14 -24.53
N ASN A 94 4.87 19.54 -24.54
CA ASN A 94 6.14 20.16 -24.86
C ASN A 94 6.40 21.44 -24.03
N ASP A 95 5.92 21.44 -22.79
CA ASP A 95 6.13 22.50 -21.83
C ASP A 95 7.58 22.42 -21.33
N GLY A 96 8.46 23.34 -21.74
CA GLY A 96 9.87 23.37 -21.33
C GLY A 96 10.10 23.33 -19.81
N GLN A 97 9.04 23.51 -19.02
CA GLN A 97 9.12 23.38 -17.57
C GLN A 97 9.30 21.93 -17.08
N TYR A 98 9.07 20.91 -17.94
CA TYR A 98 9.26 19.50 -17.52
C TYR A 98 10.70 19.20 -17.13
N VAL A 99 11.68 19.81 -17.79
CA VAL A 99 13.11 19.67 -17.46
C VAL A 99 13.40 20.18 -16.04
N SER A 100 12.78 21.28 -15.65
CA SER A 100 12.96 21.84 -14.30
C SER A 100 12.25 21.03 -13.20
N SER A 101 11.33 20.13 -13.56
CA SER A 101 10.59 19.26 -12.65
C SER A 101 11.24 17.88 -12.48
N LEU A 102 12.27 17.55 -13.29
CA LEU A 102 13.03 16.30 -13.12
C LEU A 102 13.63 16.22 -11.73
N TYR A 103 13.40 15.09 -11.04
CA TYR A 103 13.91 14.79 -9.70
C TYR A 103 13.53 15.80 -8.60
N LYS A 104 12.64 16.76 -8.89
CA LYS A 104 12.09 17.65 -7.87
C LYS A 104 10.80 17.06 -7.32
N PHE A 105 10.87 16.62 -6.07
CA PHE A 105 9.70 16.21 -5.30
C PHE A 105 9.37 17.30 -4.30
N GLU A 106 8.12 17.68 -4.23
CA GLU A 106 7.67 18.56 -3.15
C GLU A 106 7.86 17.85 -1.81
N LYS A 107 8.35 18.60 -0.83
CA LYS A 107 8.54 18.07 0.52
C LYS A 107 7.18 17.73 1.11
N ARG A 108 6.94 16.45 1.35
CA ARG A 108 5.70 15.99 1.97
C ARG A 108 5.62 16.44 3.43
N THR A 109 4.45 16.90 3.80
CA THR A 109 4.11 17.23 5.18
C THR A 109 3.44 16.02 5.84
N VAL A 110 3.34 16.04 7.18
CA VAL A 110 2.58 15.01 7.92
C VAL A 110 1.11 14.95 7.45
N GLY A 111 0.54 16.10 7.04
CA GLY A 111 -0.81 16.15 6.48
C GLY A 111 -0.95 15.37 5.19
N ASP A 112 0.03 15.46 4.29
CA ASP A 112 0.05 14.72 3.01
C ASP A 112 0.18 13.21 3.25
N ASP A 113 0.91 12.81 4.28
CA ASP A 113 1.04 11.42 4.66
C ASP A 113 -0.28 10.86 5.22
N VAL A 114 -0.98 11.62 6.06
CA VAL A 114 -2.31 11.26 6.57
C VAL A 114 -3.32 11.16 5.42
N GLU A 115 -3.34 12.12 4.50
CA GLU A 115 -4.20 12.04 3.31
C GLU A 115 -3.90 10.79 2.49
N SER A 116 -2.63 10.45 2.32
CA SER A 116 -2.21 9.24 1.60
C SER A 116 -2.74 7.97 2.28
N VAL A 117 -2.66 7.87 3.61
CA VAL A 117 -3.22 6.75 4.38
C VAL A 117 -4.73 6.66 4.17
N ILE A 118 -5.45 7.77 4.24
CA ILE A 118 -6.90 7.81 4.01
C ILE A 118 -7.24 7.35 2.59
N ARG A 119 -6.54 7.87 1.57
CA ARG A 119 -6.73 7.46 0.16
C ARG A 119 -6.40 5.97 -0.06
N GLY A 120 -5.42 5.44 0.65
CA GLY A 120 -5.06 4.02 0.64
C GLY A 120 -6.12 3.16 1.34
N PHE A 121 -6.57 3.58 2.51
CA PHE A 121 -7.60 2.89 3.29
C PHE A 121 -8.91 2.71 2.52
N PHE A 122 -9.38 3.74 1.81
CA PHE A 122 -10.56 3.67 0.95
C PHE A 122 -10.29 3.04 -0.43
N SER A 123 -9.18 2.33 -0.57
CA SER A 123 -8.89 1.61 -1.80
C SER A 123 -9.70 0.32 -1.90
N ILE A 124 -10.16 0.00 -3.12
CA ILE A 124 -10.85 -1.26 -3.42
C ILE A 124 -9.97 -2.49 -3.15
N ALA A 125 -8.65 -2.32 -3.11
CA ALA A 125 -7.70 -3.37 -2.77
C ALA A 125 -7.57 -3.64 -1.27
N THR A 126 -7.96 -2.70 -0.41
CA THR A 126 -7.83 -2.78 1.06
C THR A 126 -9.12 -3.35 1.68
N TRP A 127 -10.25 -2.77 1.33
CA TRP A 127 -11.54 -3.07 1.97
C TRP A 127 -11.97 -4.55 1.91
N PRO A 128 -11.96 -5.22 0.75
CA PRO A 128 -12.41 -6.62 0.69
C PRO A 128 -11.51 -7.53 1.51
N PHE A 129 -10.21 -7.30 1.50
CA PHE A 129 -9.23 -8.14 2.19
C PHE A 129 -9.38 -8.02 3.72
N TYR A 130 -9.22 -6.81 4.25
CA TYR A 130 -9.29 -6.61 5.72
C TYR A 130 -10.70 -6.78 6.27
N GLY A 131 -11.72 -6.39 5.51
CA GLY A 131 -13.12 -6.63 5.86
C GLY A 131 -13.45 -8.11 5.99
N THR A 132 -12.96 -8.94 5.07
CA THR A 132 -13.14 -10.40 5.15
C THR A 132 -12.43 -10.98 6.36
N ILE A 133 -11.18 -10.59 6.64
CA ILE A 133 -10.45 -11.06 7.81
C ILE A 133 -11.17 -10.68 9.10
N ILE A 134 -11.58 -9.42 9.24
CA ILE A 134 -12.31 -8.95 10.43
C ILE A 134 -13.64 -9.72 10.58
N ALA A 135 -14.39 -9.91 9.49
CA ALA A 135 -15.62 -10.67 9.53
C ALA A 135 -15.41 -12.11 10.00
N LEU A 136 -14.37 -12.79 9.51
CA LEU A 136 -14.01 -14.13 9.94
C LEU A 136 -13.62 -14.17 11.44
N VAL A 137 -12.79 -13.22 11.88
CA VAL A 137 -12.40 -13.11 13.30
C VAL A 137 -13.62 -12.92 14.20
N VAL A 138 -14.55 -12.03 13.82
CA VAL A 138 -15.79 -11.79 14.56
C VAL A 138 -16.70 -13.02 14.60
N LEU A 139 -16.81 -13.76 13.49
CA LEU A 139 -17.61 -14.99 13.45
C LEU A 139 -17.07 -16.10 14.34
N VAL A 140 -15.75 -16.22 14.43
CA VAL A 140 -15.09 -17.17 15.35
C VAL A 140 -15.24 -16.71 16.80
N ASP A 141 -15.02 -15.43 17.09
CA ASP A 141 -15.14 -14.83 18.42
C ASP A 141 -16.57 -15.00 18.99
N ARG A 142 -17.58 -14.87 18.15
CA ARG A 142 -18.99 -15.08 18.53
C ARG A 142 -19.44 -16.55 18.55
N GLY A 143 -18.56 -17.48 18.25
CA GLY A 143 -18.86 -18.90 18.23
C GLY A 143 -19.82 -19.34 17.11
N VAL A 144 -20.01 -18.49 16.07
CA VAL A 144 -20.83 -18.81 14.89
C VAL A 144 -20.12 -19.84 14.03
N ILE A 145 -18.81 -19.71 13.89
CA ILE A 145 -17.95 -20.71 13.25
C ILE A 145 -17.19 -21.42 14.37
N ARG A 146 -17.40 -22.73 14.46
CA ARG A 146 -16.60 -23.62 15.34
C ARG A 146 -15.48 -24.20 14.48
N LEU A 147 -14.25 -23.85 14.83
CA LEU A 147 -13.05 -24.41 14.20
C LEU A 147 -12.82 -25.85 14.62
#